data_5e9536def47885f1bae5c7d76508d21a
#
_entry.id   5e9536def47885f1bae5c7d76508d21a
#
_cell.length_a   1.000
_cell.length_b   1.000
_cell.length_c   1.000
_cell.angle_alpha   90.00
_cell.angle_beta   90.00
_cell.angle_gamma   90.00
#
_symmetry.space_group_name_H-M   'P 1'
#
loop_
_entity.id
_entity.type
_entity.pdbx_description
1 polymer ?
#
loop_
_entity_poly.entity_id
_entity_poly.type
_entity_poly.pdbx_seq_one_letter_code
_entity_poly.pdbx_strand_id
1 'polypeptide(L)'
;MTMGNLDFITSLHTRTKRDYVGRVTDADKAECATVARRWGKDYWDGDRKYGYGGYKYDGRWSIVAESMIREYGLSDRSSILDVGCGKGFLLYELKKLLPGAKVRGVDVSVYGIENSKEEIRSCLSLENANQLSFADNS
;
A
#
# COMPACT_ATOMS: atom_id res chain seq x y z
N MET A 1 -24.23 11.97 14.86
CA MET A 1 -22.94 11.27 15.00
C MET A 1 -21.93 11.92 14.08
N THR A 2 -20.99 12.62 14.61
CA THR A 2 -19.82 13.05 13.84
C THR A 2 -18.92 11.81 13.66
N MET A 3 -18.76 11.34 12.43
CA MET A 3 -17.71 10.39 12.12
C MET A 3 -16.37 11.09 12.35
N GLY A 4 -15.71 10.75 13.46
CA GLY A 4 -14.33 11.20 13.67
C GLY A 4 -13.44 10.68 12.56
N ASN A 5 -12.49 11.48 12.12
CA ASN A 5 -11.47 11.01 11.19
C ASN A 5 -10.67 9.89 11.84
N LEU A 6 -10.77 8.67 11.30
CA LEU A 6 -9.97 7.53 11.72
C LEU A 6 -8.57 7.66 11.10
N ASP A 7 -7.57 7.72 11.94
CA ASP A 7 -6.17 7.82 11.51
C ASP A 7 -5.43 6.52 11.82
N PHE A 8 -5.12 5.76 10.78
CA PHE A 8 -4.38 4.50 10.86
C PHE A 8 -2.89 4.65 10.54
N ILE A 9 -2.48 5.78 9.98
CA ILE A 9 -1.19 5.91 9.29
C ILE A 9 -0.21 6.85 9.99
N THR A 10 -0.67 7.87 10.70
CA THR A 10 0.21 8.86 11.32
C THR A 10 1.25 8.23 12.24
N SER A 11 0.89 7.18 12.98
CA SER A 11 1.83 6.46 13.85
C SER A 11 2.99 5.80 13.10
N LEU A 12 2.79 5.41 11.83
CA LEU A 12 3.85 4.90 10.96
C LEU A 12 4.75 6.02 10.46
N HIS A 13 4.17 7.16 10.11
CA HIS A 13 4.88 8.29 9.51
C HIS A 13 5.73 9.06 10.52
N THR A 14 5.34 9.12 11.77
CA THR A 14 6.09 9.82 12.83
C THR A 14 7.36 9.12 13.26
N ARG A 15 7.55 7.86 12.90
CA ARG A 15 8.76 7.09 13.20
C ARG A 15 9.97 7.42 12.31
N THR A 16 9.76 8.11 11.20
CA THR A 16 10.83 8.46 10.25
C THR A 16 11.07 9.96 10.22
N LYS A 17 12.29 10.39 10.59
CA LYS A 17 12.76 11.76 10.32
C LYS A 17 13.04 11.89 8.83
N ARG A 18 12.38 12.85 8.17
CA ARG A 18 12.55 13.11 6.73
C ARG A 18 13.08 14.51 6.52
N ASP A 19 14.18 14.63 5.80
CA ASP A 19 14.66 15.92 5.30
C ASP A 19 13.89 16.30 4.02
N TYR A 20 12.79 17.02 4.20
CA TYR A 20 11.96 17.46 3.09
C TYR A 20 12.60 18.58 2.28
N VAL A 21 13.42 19.42 2.92
CA VAL A 21 14.05 20.59 2.26
C VAL A 21 15.19 20.11 1.35
N GLY A 22 16.08 19.25 1.82
CA GLY A 22 17.13 18.65 1.01
C GLY A 22 16.58 17.92 -0.22
N ARG A 23 15.48 17.17 -0.06
CA ARG A 23 14.84 16.48 -1.20
C ARG A 23 14.31 17.41 -2.28
N VAL A 24 13.97 18.64 -1.94
CA VAL A 24 13.45 19.62 -2.90
C VAL A 24 14.57 20.31 -3.66
N THR A 25 15.73 20.47 -3.03
CA THR A 25 16.88 21.23 -3.60
C THR A 25 17.82 20.37 -4.44
N ASP A 26 17.91 19.07 -4.16
CA ASP A 26 18.95 18.18 -4.72
C ASP A 26 18.56 17.50 -6.04
N ALA A 27 17.33 17.65 -6.53
CA ALA A 27 16.88 16.98 -7.75
C ALA A 27 15.87 17.81 -8.54
N ASP A 28 15.91 17.67 -9.88
CA ASP A 28 14.87 18.20 -10.76
C ASP A 28 13.54 17.48 -10.49
N LYS A 29 12.57 18.24 -9.99
CA LYS A 29 11.25 17.71 -9.63
C LYS A 29 10.48 17.15 -10.82
N ALA A 30 10.61 17.77 -12.01
CA ALA A 30 9.91 17.34 -13.20
C ALA A 30 10.43 15.98 -13.69
N GLU A 31 11.75 15.81 -13.69
CA GLU A 31 12.39 14.54 -14.03
C GLU A 31 12.02 13.45 -13.00
N CYS A 32 12.15 13.74 -11.72
CA CYS A 32 11.78 12.81 -10.66
C CYS A 32 10.30 12.39 -10.75
N ALA A 33 9.39 13.32 -11.02
CA ALA A 33 7.97 13.01 -11.19
C ALA A 33 7.71 12.14 -12.42
N THR A 34 8.45 12.36 -13.51
CA THR A 34 8.33 11.55 -14.73
C THR A 34 8.74 10.09 -14.47
N VAL A 35 9.86 9.89 -13.78
CA VAL A 35 10.33 8.55 -13.40
C VAL A 35 9.36 7.90 -12.42
N ALA A 36 8.92 8.62 -11.39
CA ALA A 36 8.01 8.11 -10.37
C ALA A 36 6.67 7.63 -10.97
N ARG A 37 6.12 8.35 -11.94
CA ARG A 37 4.84 8.00 -12.60
C ARG A 37 4.88 6.72 -13.42
N ARG A 38 6.04 6.15 -13.67
CA ARG A 38 6.16 4.82 -14.29
C ARG A 38 5.80 3.69 -13.35
N TRP A 39 5.75 3.97 -12.05
CA TRP A 39 5.45 3.02 -10.97
C TRP A 39 6.29 1.73 -11.02
N GLY A 40 7.51 1.84 -11.58
CA GLY A 40 8.43 0.74 -11.75
C GLY A 40 9.45 0.62 -10.61
N LYS A 41 10.53 -0.12 -10.88
CA LYS A 41 11.62 -0.36 -9.92
C LYS A 41 12.16 0.93 -9.27
N ASP A 42 12.35 1.99 -10.08
CA ASP A 42 12.90 3.25 -9.58
C ASP A 42 12.02 3.90 -8.52
N TYR A 43 10.69 3.78 -8.67
CA TYR A 43 9.73 4.29 -7.69
C TYR A 43 9.76 3.49 -6.38
N TRP A 44 9.76 2.18 -6.45
CA TRP A 44 9.67 1.31 -5.27
C TRP A 44 11.03 1.11 -4.58
N ASP A 45 12.03 0.70 -5.33
CA ASP A 45 13.29 0.20 -4.81
C ASP A 45 14.52 0.91 -5.39
N GLY A 46 14.33 1.98 -6.16
CA GLY A 46 15.40 2.81 -6.70
C GLY A 46 15.83 3.92 -5.75
N ASP A 47 16.43 4.96 -6.32
CA ASP A 47 16.87 6.13 -5.56
C ASP A 47 15.65 6.82 -4.90
N ARG A 48 15.82 7.25 -3.66
CA ARG A 48 14.78 7.91 -2.89
C ARG A 48 14.21 9.19 -3.54
N LYS A 49 14.94 9.84 -4.42
CA LYS A 49 14.44 10.99 -5.19
C LYS A 49 13.26 10.64 -6.09
N TYR A 50 13.13 9.37 -6.49
CA TYR A 50 12.05 8.89 -7.35
C TYR A 50 10.84 8.31 -6.60
N GLY A 51 11.00 8.01 -5.29
CA GLY A 51 9.91 7.42 -4.52
C GLY A 51 10.32 6.92 -3.14
N TYR A 52 10.10 5.64 -2.89
CA TYR A 52 10.30 5.05 -1.56
C TYR A 52 11.77 4.88 -1.15
N GLY A 53 12.68 4.67 -2.11
CA GLY A 53 14.08 4.40 -1.81
C GLY A 53 14.32 3.02 -1.18
N GLY A 54 13.56 2.03 -1.61
CA GLY A 54 13.52 0.69 -1.07
C GLY A 54 12.26 0.44 -0.24
N TYR A 55 11.30 -0.25 -0.82
CA TYR A 55 10.05 -0.61 -0.16
C TYR A 55 10.01 -2.10 0.14
N LYS A 56 10.59 -2.46 1.29
CA LYS A 56 10.72 -3.85 1.73
C LYS A 56 9.79 -4.14 2.90
N TYR A 57 9.33 -5.38 2.98
CA TYR A 57 8.54 -5.85 4.10
C TYR A 57 9.36 -5.84 5.40
N ASP A 58 8.82 -5.21 6.43
CA ASP A 58 9.41 -5.11 7.76
C ASP A 58 8.39 -5.28 8.90
N GLY A 59 7.17 -5.68 8.56
CA GLY A 59 6.09 -5.92 9.54
C GLY A 59 5.40 -4.65 10.06
N ARG A 60 5.80 -3.45 9.64
CA ARG A 60 5.25 -2.18 10.16
C ARG A 60 3.74 -2.03 9.96
N TRP A 61 3.20 -2.67 8.93
CA TRP A 61 1.78 -2.60 8.61
C TRP A 61 0.88 -3.40 9.56
N SER A 62 1.46 -4.23 10.46
CA SER A 62 0.69 -5.01 11.45
C SER A 62 -0.16 -4.11 12.34
N ILE A 63 0.37 -2.98 12.79
CA ILE A 63 -0.35 -2.02 13.65
C ILE A 63 -1.55 -1.43 12.90
N VAL A 64 -1.39 -1.13 11.61
CA VAL A 64 -2.48 -0.61 10.77
C VAL A 64 -3.56 -1.68 10.60
N ALA A 65 -3.17 -2.90 10.28
CA ALA A 65 -4.09 -4.04 10.12
C ALA A 65 -4.91 -4.29 11.40
N GLU A 66 -4.25 -4.35 12.55
CA GLU A 66 -4.92 -4.52 13.85
C GLU A 66 -5.92 -3.40 14.14
N SER A 67 -5.54 -2.16 13.86
CA SER A 67 -6.42 -1.01 14.05
C SER A 67 -7.63 -1.06 13.12
N MET A 68 -7.45 -1.42 11.85
CA MET A 68 -8.55 -1.58 10.90
C MET A 68 -9.50 -2.69 11.30
N ILE A 69 -8.96 -3.83 11.74
CA ILE A 69 -9.79 -4.96 12.23
C ILE A 69 -10.67 -4.52 13.39
N ARG A 70 -10.10 -3.82 14.35
CA ARG A 70 -10.83 -3.32 15.52
C ARG A 70 -11.90 -2.29 15.14
N GLU A 71 -11.53 -1.29 14.36
CA GLU A 71 -12.41 -0.16 14.05
C GLU A 71 -13.55 -0.52 13.11
N TYR A 72 -13.31 -1.42 12.16
CA TYR A 72 -14.33 -1.86 11.19
C TYR A 72 -15.00 -3.18 11.57
N GLY A 73 -14.63 -3.80 12.68
CA GLY A 73 -15.17 -5.09 13.10
C GLY A 73 -14.90 -6.20 12.06
N LEU A 74 -13.73 -6.19 11.44
CA LEU A 74 -13.38 -7.18 10.43
C LEU A 74 -13.22 -8.57 11.06
N SER A 75 -13.58 -9.60 10.31
CA SER A 75 -13.52 -10.99 10.74
C SER A 75 -13.12 -11.91 9.59
N ASP A 76 -13.01 -13.21 9.85
CA ASP A 76 -12.78 -14.23 8.82
C ASP A 76 -13.88 -14.29 7.74
N ARG A 77 -15.03 -13.65 7.96
CA ARG A 77 -16.13 -13.55 6.99
C ARG A 77 -16.05 -12.28 6.14
N SER A 78 -15.12 -11.38 6.42
CA SER A 78 -15.01 -10.13 5.71
C SER A 78 -14.46 -10.31 4.30
N SER A 79 -14.91 -9.43 3.39
CA SER A 79 -14.31 -9.23 2.05
C SER A 79 -13.62 -7.88 2.03
N ILE A 80 -12.36 -7.85 1.64
CA ILE A 80 -11.52 -6.66 1.67
C ILE A 80 -10.90 -6.46 0.30
N LEU A 81 -11.08 -5.27 -0.29
CA LEU A 81 -10.41 -4.83 -1.50
C LEU A 81 -9.49 -3.65 -1.18
N ASP A 82 -8.21 -3.78 -1.48
CA ASP A 82 -7.22 -2.71 -1.36
C ASP A 82 -6.91 -2.16 -2.76
N VAL A 83 -7.34 -0.95 -3.05
CA VAL A 83 -7.09 -0.26 -4.31
C VAL A 83 -5.82 0.57 -4.20
N GLY A 84 -4.83 0.28 -5.03
CA GLY A 84 -3.48 0.81 -4.89
C GLY A 84 -2.64 0.02 -3.87
N CYS A 85 -2.76 -1.30 -3.90
CA CYS A 85 -2.18 -2.19 -2.90
C CYS A 85 -0.64 -2.28 -2.92
N GLY A 86 0.00 -1.83 -4.01
CA GLY A 86 1.46 -1.91 -4.17
C GLY A 86 1.98 -3.34 -4.05
N LYS A 87 2.92 -3.55 -3.14
CA LYS A 87 3.48 -4.88 -2.85
C LYS A 87 2.63 -5.74 -1.90
N GLY A 88 1.42 -5.28 -1.54
CA GLY A 88 0.45 -6.04 -0.77
C GLY A 88 0.79 -6.25 0.71
N PHE A 89 1.65 -5.44 1.29
CA PHE A 89 2.10 -5.63 2.67
C PHE A 89 0.99 -5.49 3.70
N LEU A 90 0.07 -4.53 3.52
CA LEU A 90 -1.09 -4.39 4.39
C LEU A 90 -2.04 -5.60 4.27
N LEU A 91 -2.34 -6.03 3.04
CA LEU A 91 -3.18 -7.20 2.81
C LEU A 91 -2.58 -8.48 3.38
N TYR A 92 -1.24 -8.62 3.32
CA TYR A 92 -0.54 -9.73 3.95
C TYR A 92 -0.79 -9.76 5.47
N GLU A 93 -0.69 -8.62 6.15
CA GLU A 93 -0.94 -8.53 7.58
C GLU A 93 -2.42 -8.83 7.91
N LEU A 94 -3.35 -8.29 7.13
CA LEU A 94 -4.79 -8.58 7.30
C LEU A 94 -5.07 -10.07 7.11
N LYS A 95 -4.52 -10.69 6.08
CA LYS A 95 -4.71 -12.13 5.81
C LYS A 95 -4.10 -13.02 6.89
N LYS A 96 -2.97 -12.60 7.45
CA LYS A 96 -2.32 -13.31 8.55
C LYS A 96 -3.15 -13.29 9.83
N LEU A 97 -3.79 -12.16 10.12
CA LEU A 97 -4.67 -12.01 11.29
C LEU A 97 -6.07 -12.61 11.08
N LEU A 98 -6.56 -12.60 9.85
CA LEU A 98 -7.88 -13.08 9.44
C LEU A 98 -7.74 -14.10 8.29
N PRO A 99 -7.30 -15.34 8.58
CA PRO A 99 -7.01 -16.32 7.52
C PRO A 99 -8.24 -16.67 6.64
N GLY A 100 -9.45 -16.61 7.20
CA GLY A 100 -10.70 -16.87 6.49
C GLY A 100 -11.20 -15.71 5.64
N ALA A 101 -10.71 -14.49 5.85
CA ALA A 101 -11.16 -13.33 5.10
C ALA A 101 -10.79 -13.43 3.61
N LYS A 102 -11.70 -12.93 2.75
CA LYS A 102 -11.43 -12.76 1.33
C LYS A 102 -10.70 -11.45 1.12
N VAL A 103 -9.43 -11.52 0.74
CA VAL A 103 -8.65 -10.32 0.46
C VAL A 103 -8.29 -10.25 -1.02
N ARG A 104 -8.39 -9.05 -1.59
CA ARG A 104 -8.02 -8.74 -2.95
C ARG A 104 -7.27 -7.40 -2.96
N GLY A 105 -6.27 -7.29 -3.82
CA GLY A 105 -5.57 -6.05 -4.05
C GLY A 105 -5.41 -5.77 -5.53
N VAL A 106 -5.50 -4.51 -5.91
CA VAL A 106 -5.27 -4.04 -7.27
C VAL A 106 -4.28 -2.89 -7.28
N ASP A 107 -3.42 -2.86 -8.27
CA ASP A 107 -2.46 -1.77 -8.49
C ASP A 107 -2.15 -1.64 -9.97
N VAL A 108 -1.70 -0.48 -10.40
CA VAL A 108 -1.22 -0.23 -11.76
C VAL A 108 0.25 -0.61 -11.96
N SER A 109 0.96 -0.87 -10.88
CA SER A 109 2.39 -1.20 -10.89
C SER A 109 2.62 -2.69 -11.12
N VAL A 110 3.07 -3.04 -12.29
CA VAL A 110 3.56 -4.41 -12.59
C VAL A 110 4.68 -4.78 -11.62
N TYR A 111 5.67 -3.89 -11.46
CA TYR A 111 6.80 -4.13 -10.55
C TYR A 111 6.35 -4.35 -9.10
N GLY A 112 5.39 -3.54 -8.62
CA GLY A 112 4.85 -3.69 -7.26
C GLY A 112 4.24 -5.07 -7.04
N ILE A 113 3.41 -5.53 -7.96
CA ILE A 113 2.75 -6.84 -7.89
C ILE A 113 3.77 -7.98 -8.01
N GLU A 114 4.69 -7.93 -8.97
CA GLU A 114 5.73 -8.96 -9.15
C GLU A 114 6.69 -9.07 -7.95
N ASN A 115 6.91 -7.97 -7.23
CA ASN A 115 7.76 -7.92 -6.03
C ASN A 115 6.96 -7.87 -4.73
N SER A 116 5.70 -8.31 -4.77
CA SER A 116 4.85 -8.44 -3.58
C SER A 116 5.28 -9.60 -2.69
N LYS A 117 4.73 -9.64 -1.48
CA LYS A 117 4.83 -10.83 -0.61
C LYS A 117 4.28 -12.04 -1.36
N GLU A 118 5.07 -13.11 -1.43
CA GLU A 118 4.70 -14.32 -2.17
C GLU A 118 3.37 -14.90 -1.70
N GLU A 119 3.15 -14.89 -0.38
CA GLU A 119 1.97 -15.45 0.27
C GLU A 119 0.66 -14.75 -0.11
N ILE A 120 0.74 -13.48 -0.55
CA ILE A 120 -0.43 -12.68 -0.93
C ILE A 120 -0.54 -12.44 -2.45
N ARG A 121 0.49 -12.77 -3.22
CA ARG A 121 0.58 -12.41 -4.65
C ARG A 121 -0.59 -12.93 -5.47
N SER A 122 -1.09 -14.12 -5.19
CA SER A 122 -2.25 -14.68 -5.89
C SER A 122 -3.56 -13.90 -5.67
N CYS A 123 -3.60 -13.04 -4.66
CA CYS A 123 -4.74 -12.17 -4.37
C CYS A 123 -4.63 -10.80 -5.05
N LEU A 124 -3.51 -10.51 -5.72
CA LEU A 124 -3.24 -9.23 -6.34
C LEU A 124 -3.45 -9.31 -7.85
N SER A 125 -3.96 -8.23 -8.43
CA SER A 125 -4.13 -8.08 -9.87
C SER A 125 -3.76 -6.68 -10.37
N LEU A 126 -3.38 -6.62 -11.66
CA LEU A 126 -3.05 -5.38 -12.33
C LEU A 126 -4.32 -4.73 -12.84
N GLU A 127 -4.78 -3.69 -12.16
CA GLU A 127 -5.98 -2.94 -12.54
C GLU A 127 -5.80 -1.45 -12.27
N ASN A 128 -6.57 -0.64 -13.02
CA ASN A 128 -6.67 0.80 -12.79
C ASN A 128 -7.87 1.11 -11.90
N ALA A 129 -7.70 1.95 -10.90
CA ALA A 129 -8.76 2.36 -9.97
C ALA A 129 -9.98 3.00 -10.67
N ASN A 130 -9.79 3.56 -11.87
CA ASN A 130 -10.88 4.13 -12.66
C ASN A 130 -11.75 3.07 -13.38
N GLN A 131 -11.29 1.84 -13.45
CA GLN A 131 -11.98 0.76 -14.15
C GLN A 131 -11.69 -0.57 -13.46
N LEU A 132 -12.44 -0.84 -12.40
CA LEU A 132 -12.33 -2.07 -11.63
C LEU A 132 -13.19 -3.16 -12.23
N SER A 133 -12.72 -4.41 -12.19
CA SER A 133 -13.44 -5.59 -12.67
C SER A 133 -14.47 -6.14 -11.67
N PHE A 134 -14.56 -5.55 -10.50
CA PHE A 134 -15.46 -6.00 -9.44
C PHE A 134 -16.87 -5.44 -9.63
N ALA A 135 -17.88 -6.23 -9.28
CA ALA A 135 -19.27 -5.76 -9.24
C ALA A 135 -19.45 -4.72 -8.13
N ASP A 136 -20.44 -3.84 -8.30
CA ASP A 136 -20.82 -2.89 -7.26
C ASP A 136 -21.26 -3.63 -5.99
N ASN A 137 -20.84 -3.13 -4.86
CA ASN A 137 -21.15 -3.71 -3.53
C ASN A 137 -20.70 -5.17 -3.33
N SER A 138 -19.66 -5.58 -4.05
CA SER A 138 -19.08 -6.91 -3.87
C SER A 138 -18.04 -6.96 -2.77
#